data_15f5bac46e3da286109623e4d74b10f2
#
_entry.id   15f5bac46e3da286109623e4d74b10f2
#
_cell.length_a   1.000
_cell.length_b   1.000
_cell.length_c   1.000
_cell.angle_alpha   90.00
_cell.angle_beta   90.00
_cell.angle_gamma   90.00
#
_symmetry.space_group_name_H-M   'P 1'
#
loop_
_entity.id
_entity.type
_entity.pdbx_description
1 polymer ?
#
loop_
_entity_poly.entity_id
_entity_poly.type
_entity_poly.pdbx_seq_one_letter_code
_entity_poly.pdbx_strand_id
1 'polypeptide(L)'
;APQLSADAALAAAMITTALQQIVSRNIAPLDSAVVSVTKIHTGSAFNIIPETAEVGGCTRFFSDETGALIRERIEAVTKATAESVGCRAEVEFTPVAAVLNSNARLAEELLAAAREVVGDEKASFADIPQMASEDFSYLAREVPGAYGFLGGQAPYGASNLHNPQFDFDDR
;
A
#
# COMPACT_ATOMS: atom_id res chain seq x y z
N ALA A 1 -17.64 -3.87 -34.88
CA ALA A 1 -17.78 -2.43 -35.15
C ALA A 1 -17.31 -1.66 -33.92
N PRO A 2 -15.97 -1.55 -33.69
CA PRO A 2 -15.40 -0.95 -32.48
C PRO A 2 -15.80 0.51 -32.28
N GLN A 3 -16.07 1.24 -33.36
CA GLN A 3 -16.52 2.64 -33.31
C GLN A 3 -17.93 2.84 -32.71
N LEU A 4 -18.67 1.76 -32.46
CA LEU A 4 -20.00 1.77 -31.86
C LEU A 4 -19.98 1.31 -30.39
N SER A 5 -18.79 1.03 -29.82
CA SER A 5 -18.64 0.51 -28.48
C SER A 5 -17.74 1.41 -27.64
N ALA A 6 -18.05 1.54 -26.36
CA ALA A 6 -17.07 1.95 -25.37
C ALA A 6 -16.21 0.74 -25.02
N ASP A 7 -14.90 0.94 -24.94
CA ASP A 7 -13.93 -0.15 -24.75
C ASP A 7 -13.41 -0.16 -23.32
N ALA A 8 -13.98 -1.05 -22.49
CA ALA A 8 -13.60 -1.17 -21.09
C ALA A 8 -12.16 -1.71 -20.92
N ALA A 9 -11.67 -2.54 -21.85
CA ALA A 9 -10.29 -3.03 -21.80
C ALA A 9 -9.29 -1.89 -22.09
N LEU A 10 -9.57 -1.04 -23.06
CA LEU A 10 -8.78 0.15 -23.34
C LEU A 10 -8.78 1.10 -22.14
N ALA A 11 -9.97 1.37 -21.57
CA ALA A 11 -10.09 2.21 -20.38
C ALA A 11 -9.23 1.69 -19.22
N ALA A 12 -9.27 0.39 -18.92
CA ALA A 12 -8.49 -0.23 -17.85
C ALA A 12 -6.98 -0.07 -18.08
N ALA A 13 -6.51 -0.27 -19.29
CA ALA A 13 -5.10 -0.10 -19.65
C ALA A 13 -4.64 1.36 -19.47
N MET A 14 -5.46 2.32 -19.95
CA MET A 14 -5.17 3.75 -19.80
C MET A 14 -5.20 4.20 -18.34
N ILE A 15 -6.19 3.76 -17.56
CA ILE A 15 -6.29 4.05 -16.13
C ILE A 15 -5.04 3.53 -15.41
N THR A 16 -4.63 2.30 -15.66
CA THR A 16 -3.43 1.71 -15.06
C THR A 16 -2.19 2.57 -15.29
N THR A 17 -2.01 3.05 -16.51
CA THR A 17 -0.89 3.93 -16.87
C THR A 17 -1.05 5.32 -16.24
N ALA A 18 -2.25 5.89 -16.30
CA ALA A 18 -2.51 7.23 -15.77
C ALA A 18 -2.33 7.33 -14.25
N LEU A 19 -2.66 6.28 -13.49
CA LEU A 19 -2.47 6.25 -12.03
C LEU A 19 -1.00 6.38 -11.62
N GLN A 20 -0.04 5.99 -12.48
CA GLN A 20 1.39 6.09 -12.17
C GLN A 20 1.88 7.53 -12.02
N GLN A 21 1.17 8.52 -12.57
CA GLN A 21 1.51 9.93 -12.40
C GLN A 21 1.26 10.46 -10.98
N ILE A 22 0.39 9.81 -10.19
CA ILE A 22 -0.02 10.34 -8.88
C ILE A 22 1.18 10.54 -7.97
N VAL A 23 2.01 9.53 -7.79
CA VAL A 23 3.21 9.64 -6.95
C VAL A 23 4.18 10.64 -7.51
N SER A 24 4.44 10.60 -8.82
CA SER A 24 5.48 11.42 -9.45
C SER A 24 5.08 12.90 -9.67
N ARG A 25 3.79 13.25 -9.62
CA ARG A 25 3.30 14.60 -9.96
C ARG A 25 2.39 15.24 -8.92
N ASN A 26 1.90 14.49 -7.94
CA ASN A 26 1.00 15.02 -6.92
C ASN A 26 1.56 14.90 -5.50
N ILE A 27 2.49 13.99 -5.25
CA ILE A 27 3.12 13.83 -3.94
C ILE A 27 4.37 14.69 -3.86
N ALA A 28 4.57 15.36 -2.73
CA ALA A 28 5.75 16.18 -2.52
C ALA A 28 7.04 15.31 -2.59
N PRO A 29 8.14 15.83 -3.15
CA PRO A 29 9.36 15.03 -3.36
C PRO A 29 9.98 14.42 -2.09
N LEU A 30 9.70 15.01 -0.93
CA LEU A 30 10.17 14.52 0.38
C LEU A 30 9.20 13.57 1.04
N ASP A 31 7.98 13.43 0.51
CA ASP A 31 7.00 12.47 1.00
C ASP A 31 7.16 11.15 0.25
N SER A 32 7.01 10.06 1.00
CA SER A 32 7.03 8.73 0.40
C SER A 32 5.64 8.17 0.30
N ALA A 33 5.28 7.72 -0.90
CA ALA A 33 4.00 7.06 -1.15
C ALA A 33 4.12 6.00 -2.23
N VAL A 34 3.20 5.04 -2.22
CA VAL A 34 3.09 4.00 -3.23
C VAL A 34 1.65 3.96 -3.75
N VAL A 35 1.52 3.90 -5.07
CA VAL A 35 0.27 3.58 -5.77
C VAL A 35 0.61 2.44 -6.73
N SER A 36 0.15 1.24 -6.43
CA SER A 36 0.43 0.04 -7.22
C SER A 36 -0.86 -0.54 -7.75
N VAL A 37 -0.96 -0.70 -9.06
CA VAL A 37 -1.97 -1.54 -9.70
C VAL A 37 -1.43 -2.96 -9.75
N THR A 38 -2.15 -3.89 -9.12
CA THR A 38 -1.71 -5.29 -8.97
C THR A 38 -2.70 -6.28 -9.56
N LYS A 39 -3.87 -5.81 -9.99
CA LYS A 39 -4.92 -6.63 -10.59
C LYS A 39 -5.56 -5.89 -11.76
N ILE A 40 -5.67 -6.56 -12.90
CA ILE A 40 -6.48 -6.12 -14.04
C ILE A 40 -7.24 -7.35 -14.53
N HIS A 41 -8.54 -7.24 -14.62
CA HIS A 41 -9.39 -8.32 -15.10
C HIS A 41 -10.41 -7.80 -16.09
N THR A 42 -10.38 -8.31 -17.34
CA THR A 42 -11.31 -7.92 -18.40
C THR A 42 -11.27 -8.93 -19.55
N GLY A 43 -12.38 -9.01 -20.29
CA GLY A 43 -12.50 -9.81 -21.52
C GLY A 43 -12.51 -11.32 -21.31
N SER A 44 -13.15 -12.02 -22.26
CA SER A 44 -13.24 -13.48 -22.27
C SER A 44 -13.10 -14.08 -23.67
N ALA A 45 -13.13 -13.26 -24.72
CA ALA A 45 -13.05 -13.69 -26.10
C ALA A 45 -12.24 -12.74 -26.96
N PHE A 46 -11.50 -13.26 -27.96
CA PHE A 46 -10.59 -12.48 -28.78
C PHE A 46 -11.28 -11.47 -29.72
N ASN A 47 -12.52 -11.66 -30.03
CA ASN A 47 -13.29 -10.88 -31.02
C ASN A 47 -14.43 -10.06 -30.40
N ILE A 48 -14.50 -9.96 -29.07
CA ILE A 48 -15.55 -9.24 -28.34
C ILE A 48 -14.90 -8.20 -27.44
N ILE A 49 -15.27 -6.93 -27.61
CA ILE A 49 -14.93 -5.85 -26.69
C ILE A 49 -15.72 -6.08 -25.40
N PRO A 50 -15.08 -6.19 -24.24
CA PRO A 50 -15.76 -6.45 -22.98
C PRO A 50 -16.60 -5.26 -22.52
N GLU A 51 -17.73 -5.54 -21.88
CA GLU A 51 -18.61 -4.52 -21.32
C GLU A 51 -18.01 -3.90 -20.04
N THR A 52 -17.25 -4.69 -19.28
CA THR A 52 -16.68 -4.30 -17.99
C THR A 52 -15.20 -4.65 -17.87
N ALA A 53 -14.51 -3.90 -17.03
CA ALA A 53 -13.16 -4.19 -16.58
C ALA A 53 -13.03 -3.88 -15.09
N GLU A 54 -12.19 -4.62 -14.39
CA GLU A 54 -11.81 -4.40 -13.01
C GLU A 54 -10.31 -4.07 -12.96
N VAL A 55 -9.98 -2.96 -12.27
CA VAL A 55 -8.60 -2.57 -11.96
C VAL A 55 -8.49 -2.46 -10.45
N GLY A 56 -7.57 -3.19 -9.86
CA GLY A 56 -7.36 -3.22 -8.41
C GLY A 56 -5.91 -3.01 -8.04
N GLY A 57 -5.68 -2.53 -6.83
CA GLY A 57 -4.35 -2.26 -6.35
C GLY A 57 -4.29 -1.87 -4.89
N CYS A 58 -3.16 -1.36 -4.47
CA CYS A 58 -2.97 -0.85 -3.12
C CYS A 58 -2.24 0.48 -3.11
N THR A 59 -2.46 1.22 -2.02
CA THR A 59 -1.75 2.46 -1.72
C THR A 59 -1.03 2.35 -0.38
N ARG A 60 0.13 3.00 -0.26
CA ARG A 60 0.88 3.10 1.00
C ARG A 60 1.38 4.51 1.18
N PHE A 61 1.39 4.99 2.41
CA PHE A 61 1.76 6.36 2.76
C PHE A 61 2.11 6.46 4.25
N PHE A 62 2.81 7.52 4.64
CA PHE A 62 3.22 7.77 6.03
C PHE A 62 2.42 8.87 6.73
N SER A 63 1.49 9.55 6.04
CA SER A 63 0.61 10.54 6.66
C SER A 63 -0.83 10.40 6.16
N ASP A 64 -1.79 10.78 6.99
CA ASP A 64 -3.21 10.75 6.63
C ASP A 64 -3.52 11.77 5.53
N GLU A 65 -2.80 12.89 5.50
CA GLU A 65 -2.92 13.94 4.49
C GLU A 65 -2.51 13.40 3.13
N THR A 66 -1.36 12.73 3.05
CA THR A 66 -0.91 12.07 1.81
C THR A 66 -1.90 10.99 1.37
N GLY A 67 -2.42 10.21 2.31
CA GLY A 67 -3.45 9.21 2.03
C GLY A 67 -4.74 9.80 1.49
N ALA A 68 -5.19 10.93 2.02
CA ALA A 68 -6.37 11.64 1.53
C ALA A 68 -6.16 12.18 0.11
N LEU A 69 -5.01 12.80 -0.15
CA LEU A 69 -4.62 13.29 -1.47
C LEU A 69 -4.58 12.15 -2.50
N ILE A 70 -3.97 11.01 -2.17
CA ILE A 70 -3.91 9.86 -3.07
C ILE A 70 -5.31 9.39 -3.44
N ARG A 71 -6.23 9.26 -2.47
CA ARG A 71 -7.62 8.85 -2.73
C ARG A 71 -8.33 9.82 -3.67
N GLU A 72 -8.24 11.11 -3.40
CA GLU A 72 -8.80 12.15 -4.26
C GLU A 72 -8.25 12.04 -5.69
N ARG A 73 -6.94 11.89 -5.85
CA ARG A 73 -6.31 11.81 -7.16
C ARG A 73 -6.64 10.53 -7.92
N ILE A 74 -6.69 9.37 -7.23
CA ILE A 74 -7.11 8.11 -7.85
C ILE A 74 -8.52 8.26 -8.40
N GLU A 75 -9.46 8.80 -7.63
CA GLU A 75 -10.84 8.97 -8.07
C GLU A 75 -10.94 9.90 -9.28
N ALA A 76 -10.31 11.07 -9.22
CA ALA A 76 -10.32 12.06 -10.29
C ALA A 76 -9.69 11.53 -11.58
N VAL A 77 -8.49 10.94 -11.48
CA VAL A 77 -7.77 10.40 -12.65
C VAL A 77 -8.53 9.24 -13.27
N THR A 78 -9.06 8.32 -12.45
CA THR A 78 -9.81 7.15 -12.93
C THR A 78 -11.06 7.57 -13.70
N LYS A 79 -11.89 8.46 -13.12
CA LYS A 79 -13.13 8.93 -13.75
C LYS A 79 -12.85 9.69 -15.05
N ALA A 80 -11.91 10.65 -15.03
CA ALA A 80 -11.57 11.43 -16.21
C ALA A 80 -10.99 10.57 -17.35
N THR A 81 -10.15 9.58 -17.01
CA THR A 81 -9.56 8.68 -18.01
C THR A 81 -10.63 7.77 -18.63
N ALA A 82 -11.53 7.20 -17.83
CA ALA A 82 -12.65 6.40 -18.34
C ALA A 82 -13.55 7.22 -19.27
N GLU A 83 -13.91 8.42 -18.86
CA GLU A 83 -14.77 9.33 -19.64
C GLU A 83 -14.15 9.68 -21.00
N SER A 84 -12.83 9.86 -21.05
CA SER A 84 -12.12 10.20 -22.30
C SER A 84 -12.27 9.16 -23.41
N VAL A 85 -12.62 7.92 -23.06
CA VAL A 85 -12.85 6.81 -24.00
C VAL A 85 -14.32 6.32 -23.99
N GLY A 86 -15.24 7.15 -23.50
CA GLY A 86 -16.66 6.86 -23.50
C GLY A 86 -17.11 5.84 -22.46
N CYS A 87 -16.27 5.53 -21.47
CA CYS A 87 -16.57 4.64 -20.37
C CYS A 87 -16.95 5.42 -19.10
N ARG A 88 -17.53 4.73 -18.11
CA ARG A 88 -17.75 5.23 -16.76
C ARG A 88 -16.96 4.35 -15.78
N ALA A 89 -16.38 4.97 -14.76
CA ALA A 89 -15.69 4.26 -13.70
C ALA A 89 -16.29 4.61 -12.33
N GLU A 90 -16.31 3.59 -11.48
CA GLU A 90 -16.62 3.68 -10.05
C GLU A 90 -15.36 3.28 -9.28
N VAL A 91 -15.09 3.96 -8.17
CA VAL A 91 -13.90 3.73 -7.35
C VAL A 91 -14.34 3.42 -5.94
N GLU A 92 -13.85 2.32 -5.41
CA GLU A 92 -14.09 1.90 -4.04
C GLU A 92 -12.77 1.79 -3.29
N PHE A 93 -12.75 2.22 -2.02
CA PHE A 93 -11.59 2.13 -1.14
C PHE A 93 -11.91 1.30 0.09
N THR A 94 -11.08 0.29 0.35
CA THR A 94 -11.16 -0.53 1.57
C THR A 94 -9.94 -0.24 2.44
N PRO A 95 -10.08 0.50 3.55
CA PRO A 95 -8.98 0.71 4.49
C PRO A 95 -8.53 -0.63 5.12
N VAL A 96 -7.24 -0.94 5.03
CA VAL A 96 -6.65 -2.16 5.63
C VAL A 96 -5.97 -1.83 6.96
N ALA A 97 -5.25 -0.71 7.01
CA ALA A 97 -4.55 -0.21 8.19
C ALA A 97 -4.53 1.32 8.18
N ALA A 98 -4.34 1.91 9.34
CA ALA A 98 -4.07 3.32 9.50
C ALA A 98 -2.56 3.60 9.48
N VAL A 99 -2.16 4.87 9.45
CA VAL A 99 -0.75 5.24 9.66
C VAL A 99 -0.40 4.95 11.12
N LEU A 100 0.66 4.17 11.33
CA LEU A 100 1.18 3.83 12.66
C LEU A 100 2.35 4.74 13.01
N ASN A 101 2.14 5.58 14.01
CA ASN A 101 3.16 6.41 14.62
C ASN A 101 3.32 6.02 16.08
N SER A 102 4.49 5.51 16.45
CA SER A 102 4.80 5.21 17.85
C SER A 102 4.90 6.49 18.68
N ASN A 103 4.37 6.45 19.90
CA ASN A 103 4.60 7.50 20.88
C ASN A 103 6.08 7.51 21.28
N ALA A 104 6.76 8.66 21.14
CA ALA A 104 8.20 8.75 21.32
C ALA A 104 8.68 8.26 22.71
N ARG A 105 7.99 8.67 23.79
CA ARG A 105 8.36 8.25 25.16
C ARG A 105 8.21 6.74 25.35
N LEU A 106 7.11 6.16 24.87
CA LEU A 106 6.89 4.72 24.97
C LEU A 106 7.83 3.92 24.07
N ALA A 107 8.25 4.48 22.93
CA ALA A 107 9.25 3.85 22.06
C ALA A 107 10.64 3.82 22.74
N GLU A 108 11.02 4.87 23.48
CA GLU A 108 12.24 4.88 24.28
C GLU A 108 12.16 3.86 25.44
N GLU A 109 11.04 3.76 26.13
CA GLU A 109 10.82 2.76 27.19
C GLU A 109 10.87 1.33 26.65
N LEU A 110 10.25 1.07 25.49
CA LEU A 110 10.29 -0.21 24.81
C LEU A 110 11.73 -0.58 24.41
N LEU A 111 12.48 0.39 23.85
CA LEU A 111 13.87 0.19 23.48
C LEU A 111 14.75 -0.13 24.71
N ALA A 112 14.56 0.58 25.82
CA ALA A 112 15.29 0.32 27.05
C ALA A 112 15.02 -1.10 27.57
N ALA A 113 13.76 -1.51 27.63
CA ALA A 113 13.37 -2.85 28.04
C ALA A 113 13.92 -3.96 27.09
N ALA A 114 13.90 -3.68 25.77
CA ALA A 114 14.49 -4.61 24.81
C ALA A 114 16.00 -4.79 25.03
N ARG A 115 16.73 -3.71 25.29
CA ARG A 115 18.17 -3.74 25.58
C ARG A 115 18.52 -4.55 26.84
N GLU A 116 17.70 -4.49 27.87
CA GLU A 116 17.87 -5.32 29.07
C GLU A 116 17.79 -6.82 28.75
N VAL A 117 16.98 -7.20 27.75
CA VAL A 117 16.78 -8.62 27.38
C VAL A 117 17.83 -9.12 26.39
N VAL A 118 18.08 -8.36 25.32
CA VAL A 118 18.91 -8.81 24.20
C VAL A 118 20.29 -8.15 24.11
N GLY A 119 20.55 -7.14 24.92
CA GLY A 119 21.78 -6.34 24.93
C GLY A 119 21.71 -5.13 24.03
N ASP A 120 22.52 -4.10 24.33
CA ASP A 120 22.50 -2.79 23.68
C ASP A 120 22.77 -2.86 22.16
N GLU A 121 23.62 -3.79 21.74
CA GLU A 121 24.01 -3.92 20.33
C GLU A 121 22.92 -4.56 19.46
N LYS A 122 21.93 -5.22 20.08
CA LYS A 122 20.88 -5.97 19.38
C LYS A 122 19.54 -5.24 19.35
N ALA A 123 19.42 -4.09 19.99
CA ALA A 123 18.20 -3.30 20.00
C ALA A 123 18.48 -1.85 19.67
N SER A 124 17.82 -1.33 18.64
CA SER A 124 17.94 0.05 18.17
C SER A 124 16.61 0.55 17.62
N PHE A 125 16.48 1.85 17.46
CA PHE A 125 15.41 2.39 16.62
C PHE A 125 15.62 1.95 15.17
N ALA A 126 14.51 1.76 14.44
CA ALA A 126 14.58 1.53 13.00
C ALA A 126 15.08 2.80 12.30
N ASP A 127 16.10 2.64 11.45
CA ASP A 127 16.68 3.76 10.71
C ASP A 127 15.77 4.27 9.58
N ILE A 128 14.89 3.41 9.09
CA ILE A 128 14.01 3.68 7.95
C ILE A 128 12.57 3.29 8.31
N PRO A 129 11.60 4.21 8.12
CA PRO A 129 10.19 3.88 8.27
C PRO A 129 9.76 2.73 7.34
N GLN A 130 8.90 1.84 7.84
CA GLN A 130 8.43 0.68 7.09
C GLN A 130 7.03 0.94 6.53
N MET A 131 6.84 0.71 5.23
CA MET A 131 5.53 0.77 4.57
C MET A 131 4.78 -0.58 4.69
N ALA A 132 4.75 -1.16 5.88
CA ALA A 132 3.95 -2.32 6.22
C ALA A 132 2.53 -1.91 6.62
N SER A 133 1.60 -2.85 6.58
CA SER A 133 0.25 -2.68 7.13
C SER A 133 0.19 -3.40 8.46
N GLU A 134 -0.27 -2.69 9.51
CA GLU A 134 -0.32 -3.20 10.87
C GLU A 134 -1.63 -2.74 11.55
N ASP A 135 -2.43 -3.68 12.04
CA ASP A 135 -3.73 -3.39 12.67
C ASP A 135 -3.57 -2.71 14.03
N PHE A 136 -2.43 -2.88 14.72
CA PHE A 136 -2.08 -2.10 15.90
C PHE A 136 -2.18 -0.59 15.66
N SER A 137 -2.10 -0.14 14.42
CA SER A 137 -2.29 1.27 14.04
C SER A 137 -3.61 1.84 14.52
N TYR A 138 -4.69 1.06 14.54
CA TYR A 138 -5.99 1.49 15.05
C TYR A 138 -5.99 1.64 16.57
N LEU A 139 -5.32 0.74 17.29
CA LEU A 139 -5.16 0.85 18.74
C LEU A 139 -4.32 2.07 19.12
N ALA A 140 -3.23 2.33 18.39
CA ALA A 140 -2.35 3.46 18.62
C ALA A 140 -2.99 4.83 18.34
N ARG A 141 -4.12 4.88 17.64
CA ARG A 141 -4.94 6.10 17.49
C ARG A 141 -5.78 6.42 18.71
N GLU A 142 -6.21 5.38 19.44
CA GLU A 142 -7.07 5.53 20.63
C GLU A 142 -6.26 5.74 21.89
N VAL A 143 -5.09 5.08 22.01
CA VAL A 143 -4.22 5.17 23.18
C VAL A 143 -2.77 5.29 22.75
N PRO A 144 -1.94 6.06 23.49
CA PRO A 144 -0.50 6.09 23.21
C PRO A 144 0.11 4.68 23.23
N GLY A 145 0.82 4.32 22.19
CA GLY A 145 1.45 3.01 22.03
C GLY A 145 2.81 3.11 21.33
N ALA A 146 3.60 2.07 21.46
CA ALA A 146 4.84 1.89 20.71
C ALA A 146 4.84 0.50 20.05
N TYR A 147 5.37 0.44 18.84
CA TYR A 147 5.48 -0.79 18.06
C TYR A 147 6.95 -1.11 17.79
N GLY A 148 7.32 -2.36 17.95
CA GLY A 148 8.67 -2.84 17.70
C GLY A 148 8.66 -4.07 16.79
N PHE A 149 9.73 -4.24 16.03
CA PHE A 149 9.97 -5.44 15.23
C PHE A 149 10.90 -6.37 15.99
N LEU A 150 10.57 -7.65 16.06
CA LEU A 150 11.45 -8.69 16.52
C LEU A 150 12.09 -9.39 15.32
N GLY A 151 13.42 -9.37 15.26
CA GLY A 151 14.17 -10.09 14.24
C GLY A 151 14.03 -11.61 14.44
N GLY A 152 13.50 -12.30 13.45
CA GLY A 152 13.35 -13.75 13.46
C GLY A 152 14.19 -14.39 12.35
N GLN A 153 15.52 -14.25 12.41
CA GLN A 153 16.38 -14.83 11.40
C GLN A 153 16.51 -16.34 11.61
N ALA A 154 15.93 -17.12 10.70
CA ALA A 154 16.14 -18.56 10.69
C ALA A 154 17.59 -18.94 10.30
N PRO A 155 18.14 -20.03 10.86
CA PRO A 155 19.55 -20.38 10.73
C PRO A 155 20.01 -20.82 9.33
N TYR A 156 19.11 -20.96 8.37
CA TYR A 156 19.38 -21.54 7.05
C TYR A 156 18.97 -20.64 5.86
N GLY A 157 19.23 -19.35 5.94
CA GLY A 157 18.95 -18.44 4.82
C GLY A 157 17.48 -18.24 4.60
N ALA A 158 16.78 -17.91 5.65
CA ALA A 158 15.34 -17.73 5.65
C ALA A 158 14.88 -16.76 4.58
N SER A 159 13.86 -17.17 3.91
CA SER A 159 13.05 -16.32 3.06
C SER A 159 12.37 -15.24 3.90
N ASN A 160 12.11 -14.07 3.31
CA ASN A 160 11.36 -13.01 3.96
C ASN A 160 9.94 -13.46 4.31
N LEU A 161 9.28 -12.70 5.19
CA LEU A 161 7.85 -12.83 5.50
C LEU A 161 7.02 -13.00 4.22
N HIS A 162 5.93 -13.74 4.30
CA HIS A 162 5.02 -14.09 3.19
C HIS A 162 5.61 -15.05 2.13
N ASN A 163 6.74 -15.67 2.42
CA ASN A 163 7.27 -16.76 1.58
C ASN A 163 6.89 -18.11 2.21
N PRO A 164 6.47 -19.12 1.40
CA PRO A 164 6.16 -20.46 1.92
C PRO A 164 7.31 -21.18 2.63
N GLN A 165 8.55 -20.70 2.43
CA GLN A 165 9.76 -21.22 3.08
C GLN A 165 10.19 -20.39 4.29
N PHE A 166 9.36 -19.41 4.71
CA PHE A 166 9.63 -18.64 5.92
C PHE A 166 9.47 -19.52 7.15
N ASP A 167 10.43 -19.47 8.05
CA ASP A 167 10.41 -20.17 9.33
C ASP A 167 11.02 -19.28 10.42
N PHE A 168 10.60 -19.48 11.65
CA PHE A 168 11.13 -18.77 12.81
C PHE A 168 12.32 -19.54 13.41
N ASP A 169 13.22 -18.80 14.06
CA ASP A 169 14.18 -19.39 14.99
C ASP A 169 13.56 -19.37 16.39
N ASP A 170 13.20 -20.52 16.90
CA ASP A 170 12.54 -20.68 18.20
C ASP A 170 13.52 -20.67 19.41
N ARG A 171 14.77 -20.30 19.20
CA ARG A 171 15.83 -20.29 20.22
C ARG A 171 16.02 -18.95 20.88
#